data_b48eeb72aa674853b43149718326a3de
#
_entry.id   b48eeb72aa674853b43149718326a3de
#
_cell.length_a   1.000
_cell.length_b   1.000
_cell.length_c   1.000
_cell.angle_alpha   90.00
_cell.angle_beta   90.00
_cell.angle_gamma   90.00
#
_symmetry.space_group_name_H-M   'P 1'
#
loop_
_entity.id
_entity.type
_entity.pdbx_description
1 polymer ?
#
loop_
_entity_poly.entity_id
_entity_poly.type
_entity_poly.pdbx_seq_one_letter_code
_entity_poly.pdbx_strand_id
1 'polypeptide(L)'
;TNVVDFIGVSDEYSILEIHAPKSWVGKSLVQLDVRQKHKVNVLAVRHGEQGALDASPKPDRAIEPDDLLFIMGENKFVSRVVELD
;
A
#
# COMPACT_ATOMS: atom_id res chain seq x y z
N THR A 1 9.36 -10.21 6.22
CA THR A 1 8.75 -9.62 5.03
C THR A 1 7.84 -8.47 5.39
N ASN A 2 7.49 -7.65 4.41
CA ASN A 2 6.58 -6.52 4.62
C ASN A 2 5.11 -6.91 4.44
N VAL A 3 4.83 -8.13 4.04
CA VAL A 3 3.47 -8.59 3.78
C VAL A 3 2.82 -9.06 5.08
N VAL A 4 1.63 -8.50 5.37
CA VAL A 4 0.84 -8.88 6.54
C VAL A 4 -0.28 -9.84 6.14
N ASP A 5 -0.91 -9.61 5.00
CA ASP A 5 -2.00 -10.45 4.52
C ASP A 5 -2.05 -10.43 3.00
N PHE A 6 -2.68 -11.44 2.43
CA PHE A 6 -2.77 -11.64 0.99
C PHE A 6 -4.18 -12.10 0.62
N ILE A 7 -4.76 -11.44 -0.39
CA ILE A 7 -6.05 -11.82 -0.94
C ILE A 7 -5.88 -11.99 -2.44
N GLY A 8 -5.97 -13.22 -2.92
CA GLY A 8 -5.89 -13.51 -4.35
C GLY A 8 -7.17 -13.04 -5.05
N VAL A 9 -7.02 -12.33 -6.17
CA VAL A 9 -8.14 -11.86 -6.98
C VAL A 9 -8.26 -12.68 -8.25
N SER A 10 -7.14 -12.95 -8.88
CA SER A 10 -7.06 -13.75 -10.11
C SER A 10 -5.62 -14.25 -10.24
N ASP A 11 -5.33 -14.96 -11.33
CA ASP A 11 -3.96 -15.46 -11.58
C ASP A 11 -2.96 -14.32 -11.75
N GLU A 12 -3.41 -13.14 -12.20
CA GLU A 12 -2.53 -12.02 -12.54
C GLU A 12 -2.60 -10.87 -11.55
N TYR A 13 -3.65 -10.77 -10.74
CA TYR A 13 -3.90 -9.62 -9.85
C TYR A 13 -4.06 -10.08 -8.42
N SER A 14 -3.57 -9.27 -7.50
CA SER A 14 -3.69 -9.55 -6.07
C SER A 14 -3.91 -8.28 -5.27
N ILE A 15 -4.44 -8.47 -4.06
CA ILE A 15 -4.53 -7.45 -3.03
C ILE A 15 -3.63 -7.90 -1.88
N LEU A 16 -2.76 -7.03 -1.43
CA LEU A 16 -1.91 -7.28 -0.27
C LEU A 16 -2.11 -6.22 0.79
N GLU A 17 -2.10 -6.65 2.05
CA GLU A 17 -1.90 -5.74 3.17
C GLU A 17 -0.41 -5.77 3.51
N ILE A 18 0.25 -4.61 3.46
CA ILE A 18 1.69 -4.51 3.66
C ILE A 18 2.01 -3.40 4.66
N HIS A 19 3.14 -3.51 5.33
CA HIS A 19 3.71 -2.37 6.05
C HIS A 19 4.11 -1.31 5.01
N ALA A 20 3.85 -0.04 5.31
CA ALA A 20 4.23 1.03 4.40
C ALA A 20 5.75 0.97 4.15
N PRO A 21 6.20 1.06 2.89
CA PRO A 21 7.63 1.14 2.62
C PRO A 21 8.23 2.33 3.35
N LYS A 22 9.42 2.17 3.92
CA LYS A 22 10.08 3.25 4.66
C LYS A 22 10.28 4.49 3.80
N SER A 23 10.55 4.30 2.52
CA SER A 23 10.74 5.41 1.59
C SER A 23 9.45 6.19 1.31
N TRP A 24 8.29 5.63 1.65
CA TRP A 24 7.01 6.29 1.47
C TRP A 24 6.56 7.08 2.69
N VAL A 25 7.15 6.80 3.85
CA VAL A 25 6.77 7.46 5.11
C VAL A 25 7.07 8.96 5.03
N GLY A 26 6.12 9.77 5.46
CA GLY A 26 6.21 11.22 5.40
C GLY A 26 5.75 11.83 4.09
N LYS A 27 5.43 11.00 3.10
CA LYS A 27 4.94 11.46 1.80
C LYS A 27 3.48 11.06 1.62
N SER A 28 2.74 11.83 0.84
CA SER A 28 1.35 11.51 0.51
C SER A 28 1.28 10.63 -0.74
N LEU A 29 0.12 10.02 -0.95
CA LEU A 29 -0.11 9.22 -2.16
C LEU A 29 0.01 10.09 -3.42
N VAL A 30 -0.39 11.35 -3.34
CA VAL A 30 -0.26 12.30 -4.44
C VAL A 30 1.21 12.55 -4.77
N GLN A 31 2.02 12.83 -3.74
CA GLN A 31 3.45 13.08 -3.93
C GLN A 31 4.17 11.87 -4.49
N LEU A 32 3.78 10.68 -4.04
CA LEU A 32 4.36 9.42 -4.51
C LEU A 32 3.91 9.05 -5.90
N ASP A 33 2.78 9.61 -6.36
CA ASP A 33 2.18 9.28 -7.66
C ASP A 33 2.08 7.76 -7.85
N VAL A 34 1.49 7.11 -6.86
CA VAL A 34 1.51 5.64 -6.72
C VAL A 34 0.93 4.94 -7.94
N ARG A 35 -0.17 5.46 -8.48
CA ARG A 35 -0.84 4.83 -9.62
C ARG A 35 0.00 4.90 -10.88
N GLN A 36 0.69 6.00 -11.11
CA GLN A 36 1.50 6.19 -12.31
C GLN A 36 2.88 5.58 -12.19
N LYS A 37 3.55 5.80 -11.06
CA LYS A 37 4.94 5.34 -10.89
C LYS A 37 5.03 3.89 -10.46
N HIS A 38 4.12 3.43 -9.61
CA HIS A 38 4.20 2.08 -9.04
C HIS A 38 3.18 1.13 -9.62
N LYS A 39 2.21 1.64 -10.39
CA LYS A 39 1.20 0.84 -11.10
C LYS A 39 0.32 0.02 -10.17
N VAL A 40 0.10 0.50 -8.95
CA VAL A 40 -0.80 -0.13 -7.99
C VAL A 40 -1.78 0.91 -7.45
N ASN A 41 -2.89 0.43 -6.90
CA ASN A 41 -3.86 1.28 -6.21
C ASN A 41 -3.75 1.02 -4.71
N VAL A 42 -3.80 2.08 -3.92
CA VAL A 42 -3.94 1.97 -2.47
C VAL A 42 -5.43 2.04 -2.16
N LEU A 43 -5.99 0.93 -1.73
CA LEU A 43 -7.43 0.81 -1.49
C LEU A 43 -7.83 1.34 -0.12
N ALA A 44 -6.95 1.18 0.87
CA ALA A 44 -7.24 1.53 2.25
C ALA A 44 -5.94 1.66 3.02
N VAL A 45 -6.02 2.33 4.16
CA VAL A 45 -4.89 2.46 5.10
C VAL A 45 -5.38 2.08 6.50
N ARG A 46 -4.62 1.24 7.19
CA ARG A 46 -4.86 0.92 8.60
C ARG A 46 -3.79 1.60 9.43
N HIS A 47 -4.21 2.30 10.48
CA HIS A 47 -3.29 3.06 11.33
C HIS A 47 -2.75 2.16 12.44
N GLY A 48 -1.73 1.34 12.11
CA GLY A 48 -1.21 0.33 12.99
C GLY A 48 -2.02 -0.97 12.92
N GLU A 49 -1.44 -2.09 13.37
CA GLU A 49 -2.06 -3.41 13.26
C GLU A 49 -3.38 -3.50 14.03
N GLN A 50 -3.49 -2.74 15.12
CA GLN A 50 -4.71 -2.71 15.95
C GLN A 50 -5.56 -1.48 15.69
N GLY A 51 -5.19 -0.69 14.70
CA GLY A 51 -5.81 0.59 14.45
C GLY A 51 -7.05 0.52 13.55
N ALA A 52 -7.69 1.65 13.42
CA ALA A 52 -8.85 1.79 12.57
C ALA A 52 -8.48 1.69 11.09
N LEU A 53 -9.38 1.12 10.31
CA LEU A 53 -9.24 1.06 8.85
C LEU A 53 -9.84 2.32 8.24
N ASP A 54 -9.08 2.97 7.37
CA ASP A 54 -9.54 4.09 6.56
C ASP A 54 -9.72 3.55 5.13
N ALA A 55 -10.96 3.34 4.72
CA ALA A 55 -11.28 2.79 3.41
C ALA A 55 -11.31 3.83 2.30
N SER A 56 -11.11 5.10 2.66
CA SER A 56 -11.07 6.20 1.68
C SER A 56 -9.97 7.19 2.06
N PRO A 57 -8.71 6.74 2.04
CA PRO A 57 -7.62 7.61 2.49
C PRO A 57 -7.51 8.85 1.62
N LYS A 58 -7.30 10.00 2.26
CA LYS A 58 -7.12 11.25 1.54
C LYS A 58 -5.79 11.21 0.79
N PRO A 59 -5.79 11.56 -0.51
CA PRO A 59 -4.57 11.49 -1.31
C PRO A 59 -3.44 12.39 -0.83
N ASP A 60 -3.77 13.46 -0.12
CA ASP A 60 -2.79 14.44 0.36
C ASP A 60 -2.30 14.18 1.79
N ARG A 61 -2.82 13.13 2.44
CA ARG A 61 -2.39 12.77 3.79
C ARG A 61 -1.03 12.07 3.74
N ALA A 62 -0.10 12.50 4.60
CA ALA A 62 1.20 11.86 4.70
C ALA A 62 1.09 10.47 5.32
N ILE A 63 1.82 9.51 4.75
CA ILE A 63 1.91 8.15 5.29
C ILE A 63 2.74 8.19 6.57
N GLU A 64 2.25 7.50 7.60
CA GLU A 64 2.90 7.44 8.90
C GLU A 64 3.68 6.13 9.06
N PRO A 65 4.67 6.08 9.98
CA PRO A 65 5.55 4.91 10.10
C PRO A 65 4.84 3.59 10.40
N ASP A 66 3.73 3.63 11.12
CA ASP A 66 3.00 2.43 11.52
C ASP A 66 1.85 2.08 10.58
N ASP A 67 1.70 2.81 9.49
CA ASP A 67 0.61 2.57 8.55
C ASP A 67 0.78 1.24 7.83
N LEU A 68 -0.34 0.54 7.68
CA LEU A 68 -0.46 -0.62 6.82
C LEU A 68 -1.29 -0.21 5.61
N LEU A 69 -0.84 -0.61 4.43
CA LEU A 69 -1.49 -0.23 3.19
C LEU A 69 -2.10 -1.46 2.53
N PHE A 70 -3.35 -1.34 2.09
CA PHE A 70 -3.97 -2.34 1.25
C PHE A 70 -3.75 -1.91 -0.20
N ILE A 71 -2.91 -2.64 -0.91
CA ILE A 71 -2.59 -2.32 -2.30
C ILE A 71 -3.14 -3.38 -3.24
N MET A 72 -3.53 -2.96 -4.42
CA MET A 72 -4.03 -3.84 -5.47
C MET A 72 -3.35 -3.52 -6.80
N GLY A 73 -3.02 -4.56 -7.54
CA GLY A 73 -2.46 -4.41 -8.88
C GLY A 73 -2.04 -5.74 -9.46
N GLU A 74 -1.42 -5.69 -10.62
CA GLU A 74 -0.80 -6.88 -11.20
C GLU A 74 0.29 -7.41 -10.27
N ASN A 75 0.42 -8.70 -10.19
CA ASN A 75 1.35 -9.37 -9.28
C ASN A 75 2.77 -8.82 -9.39
N LYS A 76 3.24 -8.58 -10.62
CA LYS A 76 4.60 -8.07 -10.85
C LYS A 76 4.81 -6.68 -10.24
N PHE A 77 3.80 -5.82 -10.27
CA PHE A 77 3.91 -4.48 -9.71
C PHE A 77 3.75 -4.48 -8.19
N VAL A 78 2.82 -5.30 -7.70
CA VAL A 78 2.64 -5.47 -6.25
C VAL A 78 3.94 -6.00 -5.62
N SER A 79 4.57 -6.98 -6.25
CA SER A 79 5.84 -7.55 -5.77
C SER A 79 6.94 -6.49 -5.71
N ARG A 80 6.99 -5.59 -6.66
CA ARG A 80 7.99 -4.50 -6.65
C ARG A 80 7.79 -3.56 -5.47
N VAL A 81 6.54 -3.25 -5.14
CA VAL A 81 6.25 -2.38 -3.99
C VAL A 81 6.66 -3.08 -2.69
N VAL A 82 6.40 -4.37 -2.56
CA VAL A 82 6.79 -5.15 -1.37
C VAL A 82 8.31 -5.10 -1.16
N GLU A 83 9.09 -5.03 -2.22
CA GLU A 83 10.56 -5.02 -2.14
C GLU A 83 11.14 -3.63 -1.87
N LEU A 84 10.34 -2.58 -1.87
CA LEU A 84 10.82 -1.24 -1.55
C LEU A 84 11.20 -1.13 -0.07
N ASP A 85 12.22 -0.31 0.17
CA ASP A 85 12.62 0.03 1.55
C ASP A 85 11.79 1.17 2.10
#